data_59b4b67f1a174580f42ecc450fe8968b
#
_entry.id   59b4b67f1a174580f42ecc450fe8968b
#
_cell.length_a   1.000
_cell.length_b   1.000
_cell.length_c   1.000
_cell.angle_alpha   90.00
_cell.angle_beta   90.00
_cell.angle_gamma   90.00
#
_symmetry.space_group_name_H-M   'P 1'
#
loop_
_entity.id
_entity.type
_entity.pdbx_description
1 polymer ?
#
loop_
_entity_poly.entity_id
_entity_poly.type
_entity_poly.pdbx_seq_one_letter_code
_entity_poly.pdbx_strand_id
1 'polypeptide(L)'
;AGQCRQTFTVSTHLQHENVLADPNRLNQVLMNILSNAVKYTPTGGHIQLEVEELPRNEHYARYRFVVQDDGIGMSADYQKTLFDPFTREERSGTNKVQGTGLGMAITKSIVDLMGGSINVESATGKGTRFEVVLEFPIDAEADHAQQVQALPEEAEETSPLSGMKFLCAEDNAINAEILQMLLETKGAGCTICPNGQEIVDAFASVKPGEYDMILMDVQMPV
;
A
#
# COMPACT_ATOMS: atom_id res chain seq x y z
N ALA A 1 10.48 -10.92 -19.29
CA ALA A 1 10.22 -10.91 -17.87
C ALA A 1 8.76 -11.34 -17.66
N GLY A 2 8.53 -12.51 -17.05
CA GLY A 2 7.17 -13.02 -16.82
C GLY A 2 6.49 -12.19 -15.72
N GLN A 3 5.35 -11.60 -16.04
CA GLN A 3 4.46 -11.01 -15.04
C GLN A 3 4.02 -12.11 -14.07
N CYS A 4 4.32 -11.97 -12.79
CA CYS A 4 3.75 -12.80 -11.74
C CYS A 4 2.23 -12.53 -11.71
N ARG A 5 1.43 -13.40 -12.32
CA ARG A 5 -0.03 -13.33 -12.26
C ARG A 5 -0.49 -13.98 -10.96
N GLN A 6 -0.47 -13.23 -9.88
CA GLN A 6 -1.17 -13.56 -8.64
C GLN A 6 -2.52 -12.84 -8.64
N THR A 7 -3.51 -13.41 -7.98
CA THR A 7 -4.80 -12.75 -7.77
C THR A 7 -4.77 -12.04 -6.42
N PHE A 8 -5.06 -10.75 -6.41
CA PHE A 8 -5.18 -9.96 -5.20
C PHE A 8 -6.62 -9.51 -5.00
N THR A 9 -7.17 -9.75 -3.82
CA THR A 9 -8.54 -9.34 -3.46
C THR A 9 -8.53 -8.50 -2.20
N VAL A 10 -9.38 -7.47 -2.16
CA VAL A 10 -9.57 -6.61 -1.00
C VAL A 10 -11.04 -6.61 -0.62
N SER A 11 -11.32 -6.75 0.66
CA SER A 11 -12.66 -6.58 1.23
C SER A 11 -12.59 -5.69 2.46
N THR A 12 -13.56 -4.78 2.59
CA THR A 12 -13.65 -3.85 3.71
C THR A 12 -15.05 -3.87 4.32
N HIS A 13 -15.11 -3.87 5.66
CA HIS A 13 -16.34 -3.80 6.43
C HIS A 13 -16.14 -2.76 7.54
N LEU A 14 -16.37 -1.50 7.21
CA LEU A 14 -16.10 -0.34 8.07
C LEU A 14 -17.39 0.43 8.36
N GLN A 15 -17.51 0.96 9.57
CA GLN A 15 -18.55 1.92 9.97
C GLN A 15 -17.97 3.34 10.02
N HIS A 16 -16.70 3.47 10.41
CA HIS A 16 -15.97 4.73 10.47
C HIS A 16 -14.80 4.67 9.50
N GLU A 17 -14.81 5.54 8.50
CA GLU A 17 -13.73 5.60 7.50
C GLU A 17 -12.66 6.62 7.89
N ASN A 18 -13.01 7.59 8.77
CA ASN A 18 -12.13 8.66 9.19
C ASN A 18 -11.64 8.43 10.62
N VAL A 19 -10.34 8.24 10.76
CA VAL A 19 -9.69 8.01 12.07
C VAL A 19 -8.36 8.74 12.16
N LEU A 20 -7.96 9.09 13.38
CA LEU A 20 -6.68 9.71 13.66
C LEU A 20 -5.61 8.64 13.83
N ALA A 21 -4.77 8.46 12.83
CA ALA A 21 -3.70 7.48 12.81
C ALA A 21 -2.40 8.07 12.27
N ASP A 22 -1.26 7.43 12.56
CA ASP A 22 -0.01 7.70 11.83
C ASP A 22 -0.01 6.89 10.52
N PRO A 23 -0.23 7.53 9.36
CA PRO A 23 -0.35 6.85 8.09
C PRO A 23 0.95 6.17 7.69
N ASN A 24 2.11 6.73 8.05
CA ASN A 24 3.42 6.16 7.69
C ASN A 24 3.66 4.85 8.44
N ARG A 25 3.31 4.80 9.72
CA ARG A 25 3.46 3.60 10.55
C ARG A 25 2.50 2.50 10.09
N LEU A 26 1.23 2.85 9.85
CA LEU A 26 0.24 1.89 9.34
C LEU A 26 0.66 1.33 7.97
N ASN A 27 1.06 2.20 7.04
CA ASN A 27 1.58 1.77 5.74
C ASN A 27 2.80 0.85 5.89
N GLN A 28 3.75 1.16 6.76
CA GLN A 28 4.93 0.32 6.98
C GLN A 28 4.56 -1.09 7.46
N VAL A 29 3.60 -1.19 8.38
CA VAL A 29 3.07 -2.50 8.86
C VAL A 29 2.46 -3.28 7.70
N LEU A 30 1.51 -2.67 6.98
CA LEU A 30 0.78 -3.35 5.91
C LEU A 30 1.70 -3.72 4.75
N MET A 31 2.59 -2.82 4.32
CA MET A 31 3.53 -3.07 3.23
C MET A 31 4.52 -4.19 3.55
N ASN A 32 4.99 -4.30 4.79
CA ASN A 32 5.87 -5.40 5.20
C ASN A 32 5.15 -6.76 5.11
N ILE A 33 3.89 -6.83 5.52
CA ILE A 33 3.10 -8.06 5.46
C ILE A 33 2.73 -8.39 4.01
N LEU A 34 2.20 -7.44 3.26
CA LEU A 34 1.78 -7.62 1.87
C LEU A 34 2.95 -7.97 0.94
N SER A 35 4.11 -7.31 1.10
CA SER A 35 5.29 -7.64 0.32
C SER A 35 5.79 -9.07 0.59
N ASN A 36 5.67 -9.56 1.83
CA ASN A 36 5.94 -10.95 2.14
C ASN A 36 4.92 -11.89 1.48
N ALA A 37 3.63 -11.57 1.54
CA ALA A 37 2.60 -12.36 0.86
C ALA A 37 2.89 -12.47 -0.65
N VAL A 38 3.14 -11.37 -1.34
CA VAL A 38 3.50 -11.34 -2.77
C VAL A 38 4.78 -12.15 -3.04
N LYS A 39 5.79 -12.01 -2.21
CA LYS A 39 7.09 -12.64 -2.37
C LYS A 39 7.05 -14.17 -2.21
N TYR A 40 6.18 -14.67 -1.33
CA TYR A 40 6.14 -16.09 -0.97
C TYR A 40 4.94 -16.83 -1.56
N THR A 41 4.08 -16.17 -2.28
CA THR A 41 2.99 -16.77 -3.06
C THR A 41 3.47 -17.06 -4.47
N PRO A 42 3.32 -18.30 -4.99
CA PRO A 42 3.72 -18.62 -6.35
C PRO A 42 2.81 -17.96 -7.39
N THR A 43 3.27 -17.96 -8.65
CA THR A 43 2.43 -17.51 -9.78
C THR A 43 1.13 -18.32 -9.86
N GLY A 44 0.01 -17.64 -10.00
CA GLY A 44 -1.33 -18.23 -9.99
C GLY A 44 -1.95 -18.36 -8.60
N GLY A 45 -1.20 -18.02 -7.53
CA GLY A 45 -1.73 -18.04 -6.17
C GLY A 45 -2.59 -16.81 -5.84
N HIS A 46 -3.18 -16.82 -4.65
CA HIS A 46 -4.14 -15.83 -4.19
C HIS A 46 -3.63 -15.14 -2.92
N ILE A 47 -3.85 -13.83 -2.88
CA ILE A 47 -3.58 -12.98 -1.72
C ILE A 47 -4.87 -12.20 -1.42
N GLN A 48 -5.29 -12.21 -0.17
CA GLN A 48 -6.47 -11.49 0.29
C GLN A 48 -6.07 -10.50 1.39
N LEU A 49 -6.56 -9.27 1.29
CA LEU A 49 -6.57 -8.29 2.37
C LEU A 49 -8.02 -8.06 2.80
N GLU A 50 -8.31 -8.29 4.06
CA GLU A 50 -9.58 -7.98 4.67
C GLU A 50 -9.38 -6.95 5.77
N VAL A 51 -10.22 -5.91 5.78
CA VAL A 51 -10.23 -4.89 6.82
C VAL A 51 -11.63 -4.85 7.43
N GLU A 52 -11.72 -5.16 8.70
CA GLU A 52 -12.97 -5.19 9.44
C GLU A 52 -12.88 -4.28 10.66
N GLU A 53 -13.93 -3.50 10.85
CA GLU A 53 -14.11 -2.75 12.08
C GLU A 53 -14.79 -3.62 13.13
N LEU A 54 -14.17 -3.72 14.30
CA LEU A 54 -14.71 -4.44 15.45
C LEU A 54 -15.40 -3.46 16.39
N PRO A 55 -16.50 -3.86 17.03
CA PRO A 55 -17.20 -3.00 18.01
C PRO A 55 -16.24 -2.52 19.12
N ARG A 56 -16.26 -1.23 19.42
CA ARG A 56 -15.45 -0.65 20.50
C ARG A 56 -16.28 0.33 21.37
N ASN A 57 -16.22 1.62 21.08
CA ASN A 57 -16.99 2.68 21.76
C ASN A 57 -17.11 3.91 20.85
N GLU A 58 -17.82 4.94 21.31
CA GLU A 58 -18.12 6.14 20.52
C GLU A 58 -16.90 7.03 20.19
N HIS A 59 -15.75 6.79 20.80
CA HIS A 59 -14.56 7.62 20.62
C HIS A 59 -13.42 6.91 19.91
N TYR A 60 -13.45 5.58 19.89
CA TYR A 60 -12.39 4.74 19.31
C TYR A 60 -12.98 3.66 18.44
N ALA A 61 -12.46 3.53 17.23
CA ALA A 61 -12.70 2.40 16.34
C ALA A 61 -11.54 1.40 16.46
N ARG A 62 -11.87 0.12 16.46
CA ARG A 62 -10.91 -0.98 16.45
C ARG A 62 -10.96 -1.65 15.11
N TYR A 63 -9.81 -1.78 14.45
CA TYR A 63 -9.72 -2.42 13.14
C TYR A 63 -8.92 -3.70 13.21
N ARG A 64 -9.45 -4.71 12.53
CA ARG A 64 -8.78 -5.97 12.26
C ARG A 64 -8.34 -5.98 10.80
N PHE A 65 -7.04 -6.04 10.56
CA PHE A 65 -6.44 -6.21 9.24
C PHE A 65 -6.01 -7.67 9.11
N VAL A 66 -6.54 -8.38 8.13
CA VAL A 66 -6.16 -9.76 7.83
C VAL A 66 -5.52 -9.80 6.46
N VAL A 67 -4.29 -10.28 6.39
CA VAL A 67 -3.62 -10.61 5.13
C VAL A 67 -3.46 -12.12 5.08
N GLN A 68 -4.07 -12.74 4.10
CA GLN A 68 -4.00 -14.19 3.89
C GLN A 68 -3.47 -14.50 2.49
N ASP A 69 -2.55 -15.45 2.42
CA ASP A 69 -2.01 -15.99 1.17
C ASP A 69 -2.10 -17.52 1.14
N ASP A 70 -2.11 -18.09 -0.06
CA ASP A 70 -2.01 -19.53 -0.31
C ASP A 70 -0.60 -19.96 -0.72
N GLY A 71 0.41 -19.22 -0.27
CA GLY A 71 1.81 -19.41 -0.58
C GLY A 71 2.44 -20.62 0.08
N ILE A 72 3.76 -20.61 0.11
CA ILE A 72 4.56 -21.74 0.62
C ILE A 72 4.44 -21.98 2.12
N GLY A 73 3.86 -21.04 2.87
CA GLY A 73 3.71 -21.08 4.33
C GLY A 73 5.04 -21.14 5.08
N MET A 74 5.00 -21.36 6.38
CA MET A 74 6.14 -21.38 7.28
C MET A 74 6.14 -22.63 8.16
N SER A 75 7.35 -23.11 8.56
CA SER A 75 7.47 -24.18 9.54
C SER A 75 7.07 -23.70 10.94
N ALA A 76 6.62 -24.65 11.79
CA ALA A 76 6.25 -24.33 13.17
C ALA A 76 7.42 -23.78 14.01
N ASP A 77 8.65 -24.19 13.68
CA ASP A 77 9.83 -23.71 14.40
C ASP A 77 10.20 -22.28 13.97
N TYR A 78 10.08 -21.95 12.69
CA TYR A 78 10.30 -20.59 12.21
C TYR A 78 9.24 -19.61 12.73
N GLN A 79 7.99 -20.02 12.85
CA GLN A 79 6.93 -19.17 13.40
C GLN A 79 7.24 -18.69 14.83
N LYS A 80 7.91 -19.49 15.65
CA LYS A 80 8.31 -19.13 17.03
C LYS A 80 9.29 -17.96 17.08
N THR A 81 10.10 -17.80 16.04
CA THR A 81 11.17 -16.79 15.95
C THR A 81 10.91 -15.76 14.84
N LEU A 82 9.73 -15.77 14.22
CA LEU A 82 9.37 -14.91 13.09
C LEU A 82 9.59 -13.43 13.39
N PHE A 83 9.32 -13.01 14.62
CA PHE A 83 9.45 -11.62 15.06
C PHE A 83 10.81 -11.29 15.69
N ASP A 84 11.73 -12.26 15.76
CA ASP A 84 13.09 -12.00 16.24
C ASP A 84 13.93 -11.33 15.13
N PRO A 85 14.76 -10.33 15.45
CA PRO A 85 15.60 -9.67 14.46
C PRO A 85 16.56 -10.64 13.76
N PHE A 86 16.78 -10.42 12.45
CA PHE A 86 17.70 -11.18 11.62
C PHE A 86 17.32 -12.65 11.40
N THR A 87 16.15 -13.07 11.84
CA THR A 87 15.69 -14.45 11.69
C THR A 87 15.17 -14.69 10.27
N ARG A 88 15.53 -15.83 9.69
CA ARG A 88 15.12 -16.27 8.35
C ARG A 88 14.91 -17.77 8.37
N GLU A 89 13.90 -18.24 7.63
CA GLU A 89 13.73 -19.66 7.43
C GLU A 89 14.76 -20.19 6.44
N GLU A 90 15.68 -21.07 6.90
CA GLU A 90 16.63 -21.76 6.05
C GLU A 90 15.90 -22.84 5.26
N ARG A 91 15.79 -22.65 3.95
CA ARG A 91 15.26 -23.66 3.04
C ARG A 91 16.36 -24.20 2.14
N SER A 92 16.47 -25.54 2.11
CA SER A 92 17.36 -26.26 1.20
C SER A 92 16.85 -26.10 -0.23
N GLY A 93 17.40 -25.15 -1.00
CA GLY A 93 17.02 -24.94 -2.41
C GLY A 93 17.60 -23.66 -2.99
N THR A 94 17.75 -23.64 -4.30
CA THR A 94 18.50 -22.66 -5.11
C THR A 94 17.90 -21.23 -5.16
N ASN A 95 16.74 -20.99 -4.58
CA ASN A 95 16.12 -19.65 -4.54
C ASN A 95 16.33 -18.97 -3.17
N LYS A 96 17.49 -18.34 -3.00
CA LYS A 96 17.72 -17.40 -1.89
C LYS A 96 16.86 -16.16 -2.12
N VAL A 97 15.66 -16.16 -1.59
CA VAL A 97 14.82 -14.96 -1.58
C VAL A 97 15.49 -13.90 -0.72
N GLN A 98 15.93 -12.80 -1.32
CA GLN A 98 16.72 -11.75 -0.69
C GLN A 98 15.88 -10.99 0.36
N GLY A 99 16.44 -10.72 1.55
CA GLY A 99 15.81 -9.94 2.62
C GLY A 99 16.72 -9.84 3.84
N THR A 100 16.58 -8.79 4.63
CA THR A 100 17.40 -8.51 5.80
C THR A 100 17.01 -9.32 7.05
N GLY A 101 15.81 -9.89 7.09
CA GLY A 101 15.25 -10.53 8.29
C GLY A 101 14.80 -9.54 9.38
N LEU A 102 14.66 -8.25 9.04
CA LEU A 102 14.26 -7.21 9.99
C LEU A 102 12.78 -6.81 9.85
N GLY A 103 12.16 -7.06 8.69
CA GLY A 103 10.82 -6.54 8.39
C GLY A 103 9.77 -6.95 9.43
N MET A 104 9.71 -8.23 9.81
CA MET A 104 8.69 -8.70 10.77
C MET A 104 8.98 -8.25 12.20
N ALA A 105 10.25 -8.14 12.61
CA ALA A 105 10.64 -7.57 13.89
C ALA A 105 10.23 -6.09 13.99
N ILE A 106 10.46 -5.31 12.93
CA ILE A 106 10.03 -3.91 12.84
C ILE A 106 8.50 -3.82 12.87
N THR A 107 7.80 -4.66 12.11
CA THR A 107 6.33 -4.72 12.11
C THR A 107 5.77 -4.95 13.51
N LYS A 108 6.30 -5.95 14.23
CA LYS A 108 5.90 -6.24 15.62
C LYS A 108 6.13 -5.03 16.53
N SER A 109 7.30 -4.40 16.45
CA SER A 109 7.65 -3.23 17.25
C SER A 109 6.71 -2.03 16.98
N ILE A 110 6.35 -1.79 15.70
CA ILE A 110 5.41 -0.72 15.33
C ILE A 110 4.02 -1.01 15.89
N VAL A 111 3.52 -2.24 15.70
CA VAL A 111 2.19 -2.64 16.21
C VAL A 111 2.13 -2.50 17.73
N ASP A 112 3.18 -2.92 18.45
CA ASP A 112 3.26 -2.77 19.91
C ASP A 112 3.28 -1.30 20.34
N LEU A 113 4.03 -0.44 19.65
CA LEU A 113 4.06 1.01 19.90
C LEU A 113 2.71 1.67 19.62
N MET A 114 1.93 1.15 18.69
CA MET A 114 0.57 1.60 18.39
C MET A 114 -0.48 1.00 19.37
N GLY A 115 -0.05 0.23 20.36
CA GLY A 115 -0.95 -0.40 21.36
C GLY A 115 -1.79 -1.55 20.80
N GLY A 116 -1.40 -2.10 19.65
CA GLY A 116 -2.12 -3.19 18.98
C GLY A 116 -1.57 -4.58 19.25
N SER A 117 -2.06 -5.53 18.47
CA SER A 117 -1.57 -6.91 18.48
C SER A 117 -1.38 -7.43 17.06
N ILE A 118 -0.41 -8.33 16.89
CA ILE A 118 -0.18 -9.06 15.63
C ILE A 118 -0.10 -10.55 15.94
N ASN A 119 -0.86 -11.34 15.18
CA ASN A 119 -0.88 -12.80 15.23
C ASN A 119 -0.55 -13.38 13.86
N VAL A 120 -0.03 -14.60 13.83
CA VAL A 120 0.27 -15.34 12.61
C VAL A 120 -0.17 -16.78 12.73
N GLU A 121 -0.81 -17.27 11.69
CA GLU A 121 -1.14 -18.68 11.48
C GLU A 121 -0.55 -19.11 10.14
N SER A 122 0.25 -20.16 10.14
CA SER A 122 0.88 -20.65 8.91
C SER A 122 1.19 -22.13 9.03
N ALA A 123 1.20 -22.82 7.90
CA ALA A 123 1.73 -24.17 7.81
C ALA A 123 2.41 -24.37 6.45
N THR A 124 3.47 -25.15 6.41
CA THR A 124 4.22 -25.43 5.16
C THR A 124 3.28 -25.97 4.08
N GLY A 125 3.26 -25.31 2.94
CA GLY A 125 2.42 -25.66 1.78
C GLY A 125 0.93 -25.25 1.91
N LYS A 126 0.55 -24.50 2.96
CA LYS A 126 -0.83 -24.06 3.18
C LYS A 126 -1.00 -22.53 3.21
N GLY A 127 0.09 -21.79 2.96
CA GLY A 127 0.09 -20.34 3.01
C GLY A 127 0.21 -19.78 4.42
N THR A 128 -0.06 -18.48 4.54
CA THR A 128 0.06 -17.72 5.78
C THR A 128 -1.12 -16.79 5.97
N ARG A 129 -1.56 -16.64 7.20
CA ARG A 129 -2.57 -15.66 7.64
C ARG A 129 -1.96 -14.80 8.73
N PHE A 130 -1.79 -13.52 8.45
CA PHE A 130 -1.47 -12.49 9.44
C PHE A 130 -2.74 -11.78 9.88
N GLU A 131 -2.85 -11.51 11.17
CA GLU A 131 -3.91 -10.70 11.74
C GLU A 131 -3.31 -9.60 12.58
N VAL A 132 -3.61 -8.35 12.25
CA VAL A 132 -3.21 -7.15 13.00
C VAL A 132 -4.46 -6.48 13.54
N VAL A 133 -4.48 -6.18 14.84
CA VAL A 133 -5.57 -5.43 15.47
C VAL A 133 -5.00 -4.14 16.04
N LEU A 134 -5.60 -3.00 15.63
CA LEU A 134 -5.23 -1.66 16.04
C LEU A 134 -6.47 -0.87 16.48
N GLU A 135 -6.29 0.08 17.38
CA GLU A 135 -7.33 1.03 17.80
C GLU A 135 -6.91 2.44 17.43
N PHE A 136 -7.88 3.21 16.90
CA PHE A 136 -7.66 4.60 16.54
C PHE A 136 -8.80 5.48 17.09
N PRO A 137 -8.50 6.71 17.51
CA PRO A 137 -9.54 7.71 17.78
C PRO A 137 -10.35 7.97 16.49
N ILE A 138 -11.66 8.03 16.62
CA ILE A 138 -12.56 8.40 15.51
C ILE A 138 -12.42 9.90 15.25
N ASP A 139 -12.26 10.30 14.00
CA ASP A 139 -12.35 11.69 13.59
C ASP A 139 -13.83 12.08 13.39
N ALA A 140 -14.50 12.39 14.49
CA ALA A 140 -15.92 12.71 14.48
C ALA A 140 -16.25 13.94 13.63
N GLU A 141 -15.32 14.88 13.46
CA GLU A 141 -15.55 16.07 12.62
C GLU A 141 -15.55 15.69 11.14
N ALA A 142 -14.65 14.82 10.73
CA ALA A 142 -14.59 14.31 9.36
C ALA A 142 -15.75 13.35 9.04
N ASP A 143 -16.15 12.49 9.97
CA ASP A 143 -17.31 11.59 9.82
C ASP A 143 -18.62 12.36 9.71
N HIS A 144 -18.80 13.42 10.49
CA HIS A 144 -19.97 14.30 10.37
C HIS A 144 -19.99 15.09 9.06
N ALA A 145 -18.84 15.50 8.55
CA ALA A 145 -18.75 16.19 7.27
C ALA A 145 -19.18 15.28 6.10
N GLN A 146 -18.85 13.99 6.13
CA GLN A 146 -19.29 13.01 5.12
C GLN A 146 -20.79 12.67 5.25
N GLN A 147 -21.35 12.57 6.45
CA GLN A 147 -22.78 12.30 6.65
C GLN A 147 -23.67 13.48 6.23
N VAL A 148 -23.18 14.72 6.31
CA VAL A 148 -23.89 15.92 5.83
C VAL A 148 -23.80 16.06 4.31
N GLN A 149 -22.79 15.43 3.66
CA GLN A 149 -22.63 15.42 2.20
C GLN A 149 -23.42 14.30 1.47
N ALA A 150 -24.14 13.43 2.20
CA ALA A 150 -25.08 12.47 1.61
C ALA A 150 -26.45 13.12 1.27
N LEU A 151 -26.45 14.31 0.70
CA LEU A 151 -27.57 14.94 -0.04
C LEU A 151 -27.09 15.21 -1.46
N PRO A 152 -27.99 15.22 -2.49
CA PRO A 152 -27.69 14.69 -3.82
C PRO A 152 -26.58 15.45 -4.54
N GLU A 153 -25.81 14.67 -5.29
CA GLU A 153 -24.91 15.13 -6.35
C GLU A 153 -25.50 16.31 -7.12
N GLU A 154 -24.87 17.48 -6.96
CA GLU A 154 -24.73 18.52 -7.97
C GLU A 154 -23.95 19.71 -7.40
N ALA A 155 -22.65 19.52 -7.16
CA ALA A 155 -21.66 20.57 -7.29
C ALA A 155 -20.34 19.87 -7.62
N GLU A 156 -19.89 19.96 -8.86
CA GLU A 156 -18.55 19.64 -9.28
C GLU A 156 -17.57 20.48 -8.43
N GLU A 157 -17.07 19.91 -7.33
CA GLU A 157 -15.86 20.45 -6.72
C GLU A 157 -14.73 20.17 -7.72
N THR A 158 -14.47 21.17 -8.56
CA THR A 158 -13.34 21.14 -9.47
C THR A 158 -12.08 20.94 -8.63
N SER A 159 -11.46 19.77 -8.76
CA SER A 159 -10.17 19.48 -8.13
C SER A 159 -9.22 20.67 -8.33
N PRO A 160 -8.46 21.10 -7.32
CA PRO A 160 -7.46 22.16 -7.49
C PRO A 160 -6.44 21.86 -8.61
N LEU A 161 -6.37 20.61 -9.08
CA LEU A 161 -5.56 20.18 -10.21
C LEU A 161 -6.31 20.20 -11.55
N SER A 162 -7.64 20.48 -11.54
CA SER A 162 -8.47 20.46 -12.73
C SER A 162 -7.98 21.50 -13.75
N GLY A 163 -7.72 21.02 -14.97
CA GLY A 163 -7.23 21.86 -16.07
C GLY A 163 -5.73 22.13 -16.05
N MET A 164 -4.99 21.76 -14.99
CA MET A 164 -3.53 21.87 -14.95
C MET A 164 -2.87 20.86 -15.89
N LYS A 165 -1.71 21.23 -16.45
CA LYS A 165 -0.90 20.39 -17.32
C LYS A 165 0.42 20.05 -16.64
N PHE A 166 0.67 18.78 -16.46
CA PHE A 166 1.86 18.25 -15.83
C PHE A 166 2.81 17.66 -16.89
N LEU A 167 4.09 17.94 -16.73
CA LEU A 167 5.17 17.25 -17.44
C LEU A 167 5.88 16.35 -16.42
N CYS A 168 5.87 15.04 -16.64
CA CYS A 168 6.36 14.06 -15.66
C CYS A 168 7.52 13.25 -16.22
N ALA A 169 8.51 12.91 -15.39
CA ALA A 169 9.55 11.94 -15.72
C ALA A 169 9.48 10.77 -14.75
N GLU A 170 9.30 9.56 -15.30
CA GLU A 170 9.20 8.30 -14.57
C GLU A 170 9.68 7.16 -15.47
N ASP A 171 10.70 6.42 -15.05
CA ASP A 171 11.31 5.34 -15.84
C ASP A 171 10.60 3.98 -15.68
N ASN A 172 9.81 3.83 -14.62
CA ASN A 172 9.01 2.63 -14.40
C ASN A 172 7.64 2.76 -15.06
N ALA A 173 7.37 1.95 -16.07
CA ALA A 173 6.11 2.00 -16.82
C ALA A 173 4.85 1.83 -15.95
N ILE A 174 4.91 1.06 -14.87
CA ILE A 174 3.77 0.86 -13.94
C ILE A 174 3.54 2.13 -13.13
N ASN A 175 4.60 2.72 -12.58
CA ASN A 175 4.50 3.98 -11.84
C ASN A 175 3.99 5.11 -12.73
N ALA A 176 4.48 5.17 -13.98
CA ALA A 176 4.04 6.13 -14.99
C ALA A 176 2.53 6.02 -15.25
N GLU A 177 2.01 4.80 -15.44
CA GLU A 177 0.58 4.53 -15.66
C GLU A 177 -0.26 4.93 -14.45
N ILE A 178 0.20 4.60 -13.24
CA ILE A 178 -0.47 5.00 -11.98
C ILE A 178 -0.49 6.53 -11.83
N LEU A 179 0.64 7.20 -12.06
CA LEU A 179 0.74 8.65 -11.98
C LEU A 179 -0.20 9.34 -12.98
N GLN A 180 -0.23 8.87 -14.23
CA GLN A 180 -1.14 9.36 -15.26
C GLN A 180 -2.59 9.22 -14.83
N MET A 181 -2.99 8.02 -14.37
CA MET A 181 -4.35 7.74 -13.93
C MET A 181 -4.77 8.65 -12.76
N LEU A 182 -3.88 8.86 -11.78
CA LEU A 182 -4.15 9.73 -10.63
C LEU A 182 -4.37 11.18 -11.06
N LEU A 183 -3.55 11.72 -11.95
CA LEU A 183 -3.68 13.10 -12.45
C LEU A 183 -4.94 13.27 -13.29
N GLU A 184 -5.21 12.33 -14.21
CA GLU A 184 -6.41 12.35 -15.05
C GLU A 184 -7.70 12.23 -14.23
N THR A 185 -7.73 11.40 -13.18
CA THR A 185 -8.88 11.29 -12.25
C THR A 185 -9.16 12.62 -11.53
N LYS A 186 -8.15 13.46 -11.35
CA LYS A 186 -8.27 14.82 -10.78
C LYS A 186 -8.53 15.90 -11.82
N GLY A 187 -8.76 15.54 -13.08
CA GLY A 187 -9.02 16.45 -14.18
C GLY A 187 -7.78 17.18 -14.71
N ALA A 188 -6.57 16.72 -14.39
CA ALA A 188 -5.32 17.27 -14.89
C ALA A 188 -4.85 16.54 -16.16
N GLY A 189 -4.18 17.26 -17.07
CA GLY A 189 -3.47 16.66 -18.19
C GLY A 189 -2.05 16.24 -17.78
N CYS A 190 -1.56 15.12 -18.32
CA CYS A 190 -0.22 14.62 -18.02
C CYS A 190 0.52 14.20 -19.29
N THR A 191 1.78 14.63 -19.41
CA THR A 191 2.74 14.14 -20.42
C THR A 191 3.86 13.43 -19.67
N ILE A 192 4.08 12.13 -19.96
CA ILE A 192 5.10 11.33 -19.28
C ILE A 192 6.29 11.09 -20.20
N CYS A 193 7.49 11.33 -19.67
CA CYS A 193 8.78 11.06 -20.29
C CYS A 193 9.48 9.93 -19.53
N PRO A 194 10.03 8.90 -20.19
CA PRO A 194 10.62 7.75 -19.54
C PRO A 194 12.03 7.97 -18.98
N ASN A 195 12.61 9.14 -19.18
CA ASN A 195 13.95 9.48 -18.69
C ASN A 195 14.19 11.00 -18.63
N GLY A 196 15.29 11.38 -17.96
CA GLY A 196 15.65 12.77 -17.75
C GLY A 196 16.02 13.54 -19.04
N GLN A 197 16.52 12.89 -20.09
CA GLN A 197 16.82 13.56 -21.35
C GLN A 197 15.55 13.93 -22.09
N GLU A 198 14.60 13.01 -22.16
CA GLU A 198 13.34 13.24 -22.86
C GLU A 198 12.48 14.34 -22.21
N ILE A 199 12.48 14.45 -20.87
CA ILE A 199 11.75 15.55 -20.22
C ILE A 199 12.39 16.91 -20.50
N VAL A 200 13.72 16.98 -20.56
CA VAL A 200 14.44 18.22 -20.94
C VAL A 200 14.11 18.60 -22.39
N ASP A 201 14.15 17.65 -23.31
CA ASP A 201 13.83 17.87 -24.71
C ASP A 201 12.36 18.28 -24.92
N ALA A 202 11.45 17.62 -24.22
CA ALA A 202 10.03 17.96 -24.23
C ALA A 202 9.79 19.38 -23.69
N PHE A 203 10.42 19.75 -22.57
CA PHE A 203 10.28 21.08 -21.99
C PHE A 203 10.89 22.16 -22.87
N ALA A 204 12.05 21.89 -23.52
CA ALA A 204 12.69 22.82 -24.42
C ALA A 204 11.94 23.06 -25.75
N SER A 205 11.07 22.11 -26.14
CA SER A 205 10.30 22.15 -27.38
C SER A 205 9.00 22.94 -27.29
N VAL A 206 8.55 23.30 -26.10
CA VAL A 206 7.26 23.96 -25.85
C VAL A 206 7.44 25.45 -25.51
N LYS A 207 6.34 26.20 -25.61
CA LYS A 207 6.35 27.62 -25.24
C LYS A 207 6.29 27.76 -23.70
N PRO A 208 6.87 28.85 -23.15
CA PRO A 208 6.69 29.18 -21.73
C PRO A 208 5.21 29.21 -21.34
N GLY A 209 4.85 28.51 -20.24
CA GLY A 209 3.48 28.41 -19.75
C GLY A 209 2.66 27.28 -20.36
N GLU A 210 3.26 26.37 -21.14
CA GLU A 210 2.55 25.17 -21.66
C GLU A 210 2.28 24.15 -20.56
N TYR A 211 3.17 24.03 -19.58
CA TYR A 211 3.02 23.20 -18.40
C TYR A 211 2.97 24.04 -17.14
N ASP A 212 2.11 23.66 -16.20
CA ASP A 212 1.94 24.32 -14.90
C ASP A 212 2.90 23.76 -13.86
N MET A 213 3.27 22.48 -13.99
CA MET A 213 4.15 21.80 -13.03
C MET A 213 4.97 20.69 -13.69
N ILE A 214 6.17 20.48 -13.17
CA ILE A 214 7.04 19.36 -13.52
C ILE A 214 7.14 18.43 -12.31
N LEU A 215 6.87 17.14 -12.51
CA LEU A 215 7.12 16.07 -11.56
C LEU A 215 8.25 15.19 -12.06
N MET A 216 9.28 15.00 -11.26
CA MET A 216 10.49 14.28 -11.68
C MET A 216 10.89 13.26 -10.62
N ASP A 217 10.99 11.98 -11.00
CA ASP A 217 11.71 11.02 -10.18
C ASP A 217 13.21 11.35 -10.23
N VAL A 218 13.85 11.35 -9.06
CA VAL A 218 15.27 11.70 -8.89
C VAL A 218 16.18 10.48 -9.10
N GLN A 219 15.62 9.26 -9.10
CA GLN A 219 16.39 8.01 -9.21
C GLN A 219 16.22 7.29 -10.55
N MET A 220 16.15 8.04 -11.63
CA MET A 220 16.08 7.45 -12.97
C MET A 220 17.47 7.10 -13.50
N PRO A 221 17.63 5.95 -14.21
CA PRO A 221 18.88 5.66 -14.92
C PRO A 221 19.13 6.68 -16.04
N VAL A 222 20.39 7.02 -16.25
CA VAL A 222 20.86 7.93 -17.30
C VAL A 222 20.90 7.20 -18.63
#